data_907fa56f36c2a9269534b0edc20b9668
#
_entry.id   907fa56f36c2a9269534b0edc20b9668
#
_cell.length_a   1.000
_cell.length_b   1.000
_cell.length_c   1.000
_cell.angle_alpha   90.00
_cell.angle_beta   90.00
_cell.angle_gamma   90.00
#
_symmetry.space_group_name_H-M   'P 1'
#
loop_
_entity.id
_entity.type
_entity.pdbx_description
1 polymer ?
#
loop_
_entity_poly.entity_id
_entity_poly.type
_entity_poly.pdbx_seq_one_letter_code
_entity_poly.pdbx_strand_id
1 'polypeptide(L)'
;MSSGLRNSLPFVFALLVLFTMSALPVAAGNAPAPQGSYSSKNDYALIYGTVWGPDDRPVAGVPIKIRRASDKKAKWELMSDRRGEFAQRVPVGTQDYVIQAEVKTPKGTPKPETTAHIDNNERTDVSLHLSQEELPSH
;
A
#
# COMPACT_ATOMS: atom_id res chain seq x y z
N MET A 1 13.62 -83.93 40.52
CA MET A 1 13.74 -83.36 40.54
C MET A 1 13.65 -82.23 40.24
N SER A 2 13.56 -81.56 39.98
CA SER A 2 13.35 -80.57 39.76
C SER A 2 13.47 -79.47 39.60
N SER A 3 13.54 -79.03 39.36
CA SER A 3 13.59 -78.08 39.19
C SER A 3 13.53 -76.99 38.94
N GLY A 4 13.58 -76.43 38.83
CA GLY A 4 13.62 -75.45 38.70
C GLY A 4 13.61 -74.41 38.23
N LEU A 5 13.50 -73.93 37.83
CA LEU A 5 13.49 -73.04 37.39
C LEU A 5 13.22 -71.89 37.23
N ARG A 6 13.29 -71.40 37.22
CA ARG A 6 13.04 -70.41 37.20
C ARG A 6 13.26 -69.39 36.79
N ASN A 7 13.33 -68.93 36.45
CA ASN A 7 13.35 -67.96 36.22
C ASN A 7 13.23 -66.95 35.85
N SER A 8 13.29 -66.47 35.73
CA SER A 8 13.21 -65.62 35.62
C SER A 8 13.22 -64.59 35.12
N LEU A 9 13.17 -64.05 34.75
CA LEU A 9 13.14 -63.17 34.37
C LEU A 9 12.88 -62.03 34.11
N PRO A 10 12.83 -61.61 34.23
CA PRO A 10 12.31 -60.65 34.01
C PRO A 10 12.71 -59.45 33.88
N PHE A 11 13.29 -59.19 33.76
CA PHE A 11 13.85 -58.13 33.68
C PHE A 11 13.70 -57.22 32.85
N VAL A 12 13.55 -57.40 32.48
CA VAL A 12 13.31 -56.93 31.55
C VAL A 12 12.89 -55.68 31.50
N PHE A 13 12.43 -55.39 31.85
CA PHE A 13 11.87 -54.31 31.74
C PHE A 13 12.24 -53.17 31.83
N ALA A 14 12.66 -53.19 32.17
CA ALA A 14 13.04 -52.13 32.52
C ALA A 14 13.26 -51.08 31.64
N LEU A 15 13.47 -51.38 30.99
CA LEU A 15 13.87 -50.57 30.29
C LEU A 15 13.32 -49.60 29.73
N LEU A 16 12.62 -49.70 29.68
CA LEU A 16 12.07 -48.94 29.10
C LEU A 16 11.97 -47.66 29.23
N VAL A 17 12.10 -47.33 29.61
CA VAL A 17 11.97 -46.30 29.81
C VAL A 17 12.18 -45.34 29.19
N LEU A 18 12.09 -44.98 29.07
CA LEU A 18 12.33 -44.02 29.09
C LEU A 18 12.70 -43.24 28.23
N PHE A 19 12.20 -43.35 27.43
CA PHE A 19 12.34 -42.55 26.46
C PHE A 19 11.38 -41.50 26.50
N THR A 20 11.53 -40.83 27.35
CA THR A 20 10.84 -39.63 27.32
C THR A 20 11.58 -38.82 26.38
N MET A 21 11.21 -38.99 25.34
CA MET A 21 11.49 -38.04 24.47
C MET A 21 10.78 -36.85 24.88
N SER A 22 11.44 -36.06 25.47
CA SER A 22 11.00 -34.74 25.55
C SER A 22 11.02 -34.22 24.19
N ALA A 23 9.98 -34.30 23.62
CA ALA A 23 9.77 -33.52 22.47
C ALA A 23 9.87 -32.10 22.92
N LEU A 24 10.93 -31.55 22.65
CA LEU A 24 11.05 -30.15 22.74
C LEU A 24 10.03 -29.59 21.80
N PRO A 25 9.18 -28.84 22.29
CA PRO A 25 8.37 -28.07 21.37
C PRO A 25 9.31 -27.14 20.65
N VAL A 26 9.53 -27.48 19.49
CA VAL A 26 10.10 -26.54 18.59
C VAL A 26 9.01 -25.57 18.24
N ALA A 27 8.58 -24.96 19.23
CA ALA A 27 7.56 -23.99 18.97
C ALA A 27 8.16 -22.68 18.65
N ALA A 28 9.41 -22.67 18.59
CA ALA A 28 10.00 -21.41 18.58
C ALA A 28 9.87 -20.71 17.27
N GLY A 29 9.34 -21.37 16.33
CA GLY A 29 9.57 -20.81 15.05
C GLY A 29 8.65 -19.74 14.61
N ASN A 30 7.55 -19.67 15.24
CA ASN A 30 6.52 -18.86 14.67
C ASN A 30 5.76 -18.09 15.69
N ALA A 31 6.49 -17.54 16.58
CA ALA A 31 5.94 -16.36 17.16
C ALA A 31 5.72 -15.42 15.97
N PRO A 32 4.51 -15.03 15.68
CA PRO A 32 4.35 -13.93 14.79
C PRO A 32 5.19 -12.82 15.37
N ALA A 33 6.11 -12.35 14.58
CA ALA A 33 6.77 -11.13 14.93
C ALA A 33 5.68 -10.21 15.45
N PRO A 34 5.90 -9.52 16.54
CA PRO A 34 4.95 -8.56 16.95
C PRO A 34 4.73 -7.70 15.73
N GLN A 35 3.64 -7.91 15.13
CA GLN A 35 3.14 -6.91 14.23
C GLN A 35 2.82 -5.78 15.17
N GLY A 36 3.86 -5.06 15.44
CA GLY A 36 3.65 -3.74 15.89
C GLY A 36 2.71 -3.20 14.86
N SER A 37 1.51 -3.07 15.24
CA SER A 37 0.65 -2.17 14.55
C SER A 37 1.41 -0.86 14.64
N TYR A 38 2.26 -0.66 13.68
CA TYR A 38 2.60 0.68 13.32
C TYR A 38 1.29 1.22 12.77
N SER A 39 0.41 1.48 13.67
CA SER A 39 -0.53 2.51 13.46
C SER A 39 0.36 3.74 13.31
N SER A 40 0.94 3.85 12.16
CA SER A 40 1.26 5.16 11.69
C SER A 40 -0.11 5.79 11.58
N LYS A 41 -0.43 6.47 12.61
CA LYS A 41 -1.56 7.34 12.64
C LYS A 41 -1.20 8.44 11.67
N ASN A 42 -1.23 8.10 10.42
CA ASN A 42 -1.12 9.09 9.38
C ASN A 42 -2.41 9.86 9.45
N ASP A 43 -2.34 11.02 10.06
CA ASP A 43 -3.47 11.93 10.12
C ASP A 43 -3.73 12.55 8.74
N TYR A 44 -3.36 11.83 7.69
CA TYR A 44 -3.57 12.25 6.31
C TYR A 44 -3.76 11.05 5.38
N ALA A 45 -4.46 11.28 4.30
CA ALA A 45 -4.51 10.39 3.15
C ALA A 45 -3.59 10.94 2.05
N LEU A 46 -3.24 10.12 1.09
CA LEU A 46 -2.32 10.50 0.03
C LEU A 46 -2.97 10.32 -1.34
N ILE A 47 -3.03 11.40 -2.10
CA ILE A 47 -3.32 11.33 -3.53
C ILE A 47 -1.97 11.31 -4.24
N TYR A 48 -1.70 10.26 -4.98
CA TYR A 48 -0.50 10.10 -5.77
C TYR A 48 -0.88 9.98 -7.24
N GLY A 49 -0.20 10.67 -8.11
CA GLY A 49 -0.58 10.62 -9.50
C GLY A 49 0.57 10.77 -10.48
N THR A 50 0.29 10.42 -11.72
CA THR A 50 1.21 10.60 -12.84
C THR A 50 0.49 11.29 -13.98
N VAL A 51 1.19 12.23 -14.60
CA VAL A 51 0.74 12.91 -15.81
C VAL A 51 1.37 12.24 -17.01
N TRP A 52 0.54 11.82 -17.93
CA TRP A 52 0.92 11.12 -19.16
C TRP A 52 0.67 11.99 -20.37
N GLY A 53 1.60 11.98 -21.30
CA GLY A 53 1.42 12.60 -22.61
C GLY A 53 0.71 11.66 -23.60
N PRO A 54 0.45 12.15 -24.80
CA PRO A 54 -0.23 11.37 -25.85
C PRO A 54 0.59 10.18 -26.37
N ASP A 55 1.86 10.13 -26.06
CA ASP A 55 2.79 9.05 -26.39
C ASP A 55 3.02 8.07 -25.22
N ASP A 56 2.16 8.13 -24.20
CA ASP A 56 2.27 7.35 -22.96
C ASP A 56 3.60 7.57 -22.23
N ARG A 57 4.19 8.73 -22.36
CA ARG A 57 5.37 9.14 -21.59
C ARG A 57 4.98 10.08 -20.48
N PRO A 58 5.65 10.00 -19.33
CA PRO A 58 5.40 10.94 -18.24
C PRO A 58 5.77 12.37 -18.66
N VAL A 59 4.98 13.33 -18.20
CA VAL A 59 5.16 14.74 -18.51
C VAL A 59 5.49 15.53 -17.25
N ALA A 60 6.67 16.11 -17.22
CA ALA A 60 7.14 16.96 -16.12
C ALA A 60 6.64 18.39 -16.27
N GLY A 61 6.59 19.10 -15.14
CA GLY A 61 6.32 20.53 -15.14
C GLY A 61 4.89 20.92 -15.43
N VAL A 62 3.96 20.00 -15.25
CA VAL A 62 2.53 20.27 -15.43
C VAL A 62 1.95 20.79 -14.12
N PRO A 63 1.36 22.00 -14.11
CA PRO A 63 0.67 22.50 -12.93
C PRO A 63 -0.61 21.72 -12.69
N ILE A 64 -0.83 21.35 -11.45
CA ILE A 64 -1.95 20.52 -11.04
C ILE A 64 -2.72 21.23 -9.94
N LYS A 65 -4.02 21.24 -10.05
CA LYS A 65 -4.92 21.75 -9.04
C LYS A 65 -5.79 20.63 -8.48
N ILE A 66 -5.91 20.61 -7.18
CA ILE A 66 -6.73 19.64 -6.47
C ILE A 66 -7.77 20.38 -5.64
N ARG A 67 -9.01 19.96 -5.77
CA ARG A 67 -10.12 20.44 -4.97
C ARG A 67 -10.99 19.30 -4.49
N ARG A 68 -11.73 19.51 -3.44
CA ARG A 68 -12.83 18.60 -3.10
C ARG A 68 -13.90 18.68 -4.17
N ALA A 69 -14.58 17.59 -4.44
CA ALA A 69 -15.62 17.56 -5.44
C ALA A 69 -16.74 18.57 -5.14
N SER A 70 -16.98 18.84 -3.85
CA SER A 70 -17.98 19.83 -3.40
C SER A 70 -17.51 21.28 -3.52
N ASP A 71 -16.21 21.52 -3.69
CA ASP A 71 -15.64 22.85 -3.72
C ASP A 71 -15.49 23.35 -5.15
N LYS A 72 -15.69 24.64 -5.34
CA LYS A 72 -15.51 25.26 -6.65
C LYS A 72 -14.08 25.68 -6.91
N LYS A 73 -13.29 25.91 -5.87
CA LYS A 73 -11.94 26.41 -5.95
C LYS A 73 -10.94 25.34 -5.54
N ALA A 74 -9.78 25.36 -6.19
CA ALA A 74 -8.67 24.52 -5.81
C ALA A 74 -8.18 24.89 -4.40
N LYS A 75 -7.89 23.88 -3.64
CA LYS A 75 -7.34 24.01 -2.30
C LYS A 75 -5.85 23.74 -2.29
N TRP A 76 -5.36 22.93 -3.21
CA TRP A 76 -3.96 22.62 -3.37
C TRP A 76 -3.51 22.83 -4.80
N GLU A 77 -2.32 23.35 -4.94
CA GLU A 77 -1.67 23.55 -6.23
C GLU A 77 -0.26 22.98 -6.14
N LEU A 78 0.11 22.19 -7.13
CA LEU A 78 1.42 21.56 -7.19
C LEU A 78 1.81 21.34 -8.65
N MET A 79 2.97 20.76 -8.87
CA MET A 79 3.51 20.57 -10.22
C MET A 79 4.07 19.16 -10.34
N SER A 80 3.90 18.53 -11.49
CA SER A 80 4.50 17.23 -11.75
C SER A 80 6.02 17.33 -11.80
N ASP A 81 6.69 16.36 -11.23
CA ASP A 81 8.14 16.30 -11.16
C ASP A 81 8.77 15.77 -12.45
N ARG A 82 10.08 15.52 -12.42
CA ARG A 82 10.83 15.02 -13.61
C ARG A 82 10.34 13.67 -14.11
N ARG A 83 9.61 12.92 -13.28
CA ARG A 83 9.01 11.64 -13.63
C ARG A 83 7.55 11.78 -14.04
N GLY A 84 7.04 13.01 -14.11
CA GLY A 84 5.62 13.24 -14.32
C GLY A 84 4.76 12.94 -13.12
N GLU A 85 5.36 12.71 -11.96
CA GLU A 85 4.65 12.29 -10.75
C GLU A 85 4.30 13.49 -9.87
N PHE A 86 3.24 13.35 -9.10
CA PHE A 86 2.85 14.32 -8.09
C PHE A 86 2.23 13.62 -6.89
N ALA A 87 2.31 14.25 -5.74
CA ALA A 87 1.76 13.70 -4.52
C ALA A 87 1.21 14.82 -3.64
N GLN A 88 0.02 14.63 -3.13
CA GLN A 88 -0.63 15.58 -2.23
C GLN A 88 -1.21 14.88 -1.02
N ARG A 89 -0.84 15.37 0.16
CA ARG A 89 -1.48 14.96 1.41
C ARG A 89 -2.80 15.67 1.56
N VAL A 90 -3.83 14.93 1.88
CA VAL A 90 -5.17 15.45 2.12
C VAL A 90 -5.69 14.93 3.47
N PRO A 91 -6.67 15.60 4.06
CA PRO A 91 -7.22 15.14 5.33
C PRO A 91 -7.81 13.74 5.24
N VAL A 92 -7.73 13.01 6.35
CA VAL A 92 -8.38 11.71 6.47
C VAL A 92 -9.89 11.83 6.41
N GLY A 93 -10.54 10.76 6.02
CA GLY A 93 -12.00 10.67 5.97
C GLY A 93 -12.49 10.43 4.54
N THR A 94 -13.75 10.12 4.42
CA THR A 94 -14.39 9.83 3.13
C THR A 94 -14.62 11.11 2.35
N GLN A 95 -13.94 11.25 1.22
CA GLN A 95 -14.04 12.45 0.39
C GLN A 95 -13.64 12.17 -1.06
N ASP A 96 -14.37 12.77 -1.98
CA ASP A 96 -14.00 12.79 -3.39
C ASP A 96 -13.21 14.05 -3.72
N TYR A 97 -12.17 13.88 -4.50
CA TYR A 97 -11.30 14.95 -4.97
C TYR A 97 -11.28 14.99 -6.49
N VAL A 98 -11.26 16.17 -7.04
CA VAL A 98 -11.04 16.41 -8.46
C VAL A 98 -9.62 16.93 -8.65
N ILE A 99 -8.87 16.27 -9.49
CA ILE A 99 -7.50 16.59 -9.84
C ILE A 99 -7.50 17.06 -11.28
N GLN A 100 -7.07 18.29 -11.52
CA GLN A 100 -7.12 18.90 -12.82
C GLN A 100 -5.75 19.41 -13.22
N ALA A 101 -5.36 19.18 -14.47
CA ALA A 101 -4.16 19.76 -15.04
C ALA A 101 -4.46 21.18 -15.54
N GLU A 102 -3.66 22.14 -15.11
CA GLU A 102 -3.75 23.53 -15.56
C GLU A 102 -2.90 23.73 -16.83
N VAL A 103 -3.42 23.22 -17.91
CA VAL A 103 -2.79 23.32 -19.24
C VAL A 103 -3.62 24.18 -20.17
N LYS A 104 -3.01 24.64 -21.25
CA LYS A 104 -3.73 25.34 -22.30
C LYS A 104 -4.55 24.36 -23.09
N THR A 105 -5.82 24.62 -23.21
CA THR A 105 -6.74 23.82 -24.01
C THR A 105 -7.38 24.69 -25.08
N PRO A 106 -7.77 24.11 -26.20
CA PRO A 106 -8.54 24.83 -27.21
C PRO A 106 -9.83 25.38 -26.58
N LYS A 107 -10.28 26.49 -27.16
CA LYS A 107 -11.51 27.13 -26.65
C LYS A 107 -12.71 26.17 -26.71
N GLY A 108 -13.35 26.01 -25.57
CA GLY A 108 -14.48 25.10 -25.43
C GLY A 108 -14.13 23.66 -25.06
N THR A 109 -12.85 23.34 -24.97
CA THR A 109 -12.38 22.04 -24.53
C THR A 109 -12.14 22.08 -23.02
N PRO A 110 -12.70 21.15 -22.26
CA PRO A 110 -12.44 21.05 -20.83
C PRO A 110 -11.00 20.65 -20.58
N LYS A 111 -10.43 21.14 -19.48
CA LYS A 111 -9.11 20.73 -19.05
C LYS A 111 -9.08 19.28 -18.61
N PRO A 112 -7.98 18.57 -18.79
CA PRO A 112 -7.84 17.20 -18.33
C PRO A 112 -8.04 17.12 -16.82
N GLU A 113 -8.92 16.24 -16.41
CA GLU A 113 -9.18 16.03 -14.99
C GLU A 113 -9.47 14.56 -14.69
N THR A 114 -9.28 14.18 -13.44
CA THR A 114 -9.61 12.86 -12.93
C THR A 114 -10.11 13.00 -11.50
N THR A 115 -10.77 11.97 -11.01
CA THR A 115 -11.32 11.95 -9.66
C THR A 115 -10.60 10.92 -8.81
N ALA A 116 -10.32 11.27 -7.58
CA ALA A 116 -9.80 10.37 -6.57
C ALA A 116 -10.81 10.24 -5.44
N HIS A 117 -11.19 9.02 -5.14
CA HIS A 117 -11.96 8.71 -3.95
C HIS A 117 -11.00 8.34 -2.83
N ILE A 118 -11.16 8.99 -1.68
CA ILE A 118 -10.39 8.70 -0.47
C ILE A 118 -11.36 8.18 0.58
N ASP A 119 -10.96 7.09 1.21
CA ASP A 119 -11.65 6.56 2.36
C ASP A 119 -10.61 6.36 3.48
N ASN A 120 -10.83 7.09 4.59
CA ASN A 120 -9.93 7.10 5.73
C ASN A 120 -8.53 7.70 5.43
N ASN A 121 -7.47 6.94 5.63
CA ASN A 121 -6.09 7.39 5.52
C ASN A 121 -5.30 6.62 4.45
N GLU A 122 -5.96 6.25 3.41
CA GLU A 122 -5.36 5.45 2.34
C GLU A 122 -4.57 6.29 1.33
N ARG A 123 -3.85 5.58 0.47
CA ARG A 123 -3.25 6.14 -0.73
C ARG A 123 -4.11 5.76 -1.93
N THR A 124 -4.42 6.75 -2.74
CA THR A 124 -5.12 6.56 -4.00
C THR A 124 -4.25 7.04 -5.14
N ASP A 125 -4.06 6.18 -6.13
CA ASP A 125 -3.28 6.48 -7.32
C ASP A 125 -4.19 6.90 -8.46
N VAL A 126 -3.81 7.98 -9.15
CA VAL A 126 -4.57 8.53 -10.27
C VAL A 126 -3.68 8.81 -11.47
N SER A 127 -4.29 8.92 -12.63
CA SER A 127 -3.61 9.27 -13.87
C SER A 127 -4.30 10.44 -14.56
N LEU A 128 -3.51 11.36 -15.06
CA LEU A 128 -3.95 12.45 -15.94
C LEU A 128 -3.33 12.24 -17.31
N HIS A 129 -4.13 12.29 -18.35
CA HIS A 129 -3.67 12.16 -19.72
C HIS A 129 -3.82 13.47 -20.46
N LEU A 130 -2.74 13.92 -21.05
CA LEU A 130 -2.70 15.12 -21.88
C LEU A 130 -2.75 14.77 -23.36
N SER A 131 -3.43 15.60 -24.12
CA SER A 131 -3.36 15.56 -25.56
C SER A 131 -2.11 16.31 -26.08
N GLN A 132 -1.81 16.17 -27.36
CA GLN A 132 -0.67 16.85 -27.97
C GLN A 132 -0.71 18.37 -27.81
N GLU A 133 -1.90 18.94 -27.83
CA GLU A 133 -2.10 20.39 -27.72
C GLU A 133 -1.95 20.91 -26.30
N GLU A 134 -1.98 20.02 -25.33
CA GLU A 134 -1.94 20.35 -23.91
C GLU A 134 -0.54 20.22 -23.32
N LEU A 135 0.42 19.77 -24.10
CA LEU A 135 1.79 19.63 -23.65
C LEU A 135 2.39 21.00 -23.32
N PRO A 136 3.16 21.12 -22.23
CA PRO A 136 3.85 22.36 -21.91
C PRO A 136 4.78 22.76 -23.06
N SER A 137 4.64 23.99 -23.51
CA SER A 137 5.57 24.53 -24.49
C SER A 137 6.90 24.87 -23.83
N HIS A 138 7.94 24.30 -24.33
CA HIS A 138 9.31 24.58 -23.90
C HIS A 138 9.79 25.91 -24.50
#